data_679a42c845d68d961dd16e26b1376d7e
#
_entry.id   679a42c845d68d961dd16e26b1376d7e
#
_cell.length_a   1.000
_cell.length_b   1.000
_cell.length_c   1.000
_cell.angle_alpha   90.00
_cell.angle_beta   90.00
_cell.angle_gamma   90.00
#
_symmetry.space_group_name_H-M   'P 1'
#
loop_
_entity.id
_entity.type
_entity.pdbx_description
1 polymer ?
#
loop_
_entity_poly.entity_id
_entity_poly.type
_entity_poly.pdbx_seq_one_letter_code
_entity_poly.pdbx_strand_id
1 'polypeptide(L)'
;MGTKTTWLTFTTTAALTALAFTLPAWSDSWFERQTLNNATMKRLNVGWNSCCLGSEVVKTQFRVDKTSNGDEWYYMKDGTWKRVPDDTIHWGQHAPGGQATLFIYFMTGDETCFYPPQEGI
;
A
#
# COMPACT_ATOMS: atom_id res chain seq x y z
N MET A 1 56.12 8.06 -21.88
CA MET A 1 55.75 8.10 -21.93
C MET A 1 54.70 7.96 -21.41
N GLY A 2 54.63 7.93 -21.20
CA GLY A 2 53.83 7.82 -21.09
C GLY A 2 52.97 7.77 -20.43
N THR A 3 52.64 7.83 -20.32
CA THR A 3 51.99 7.80 -19.95
C THR A 3 51.00 7.88 -19.26
N LYS A 4 50.68 7.93 -19.19
CA LYS A 4 49.92 8.02 -18.79
C LYS A 4 48.95 7.88 -18.37
N THR A 5 48.57 7.82 -18.19
CA THR A 5 47.76 7.71 -17.97
C THR A 5 46.93 7.58 -17.26
N THR A 6 46.66 7.61 -17.09
CA THR A 6 45.96 7.52 -16.58
C THR A 6 45.02 7.65 -15.99
N TRP A 7 44.65 7.85 -15.92
CA TRP A 7 43.75 8.10 -15.52
C TRP A 7 42.71 7.94 -15.21
N LEU A 8 42.56 7.77 -15.22
CA LEU A 8 41.76 7.71 -15.05
C LEU A 8 40.92 7.35 -14.67
N THR A 9 40.60 7.42 -14.72
CA THR A 9 39.84 6.95 -14.54
C THR A 9 39.05 6.92 -13.57
N PHE A 10 38.96 6.95 -13.35
CA PHE A 10 38.25 6.98 -12.58
C PHE A 10 37.34 7.14 -12.21
N THR A 11 37.08 7.21 -11.98
CA THR A 11 36.47 7.61 -11.67
C THR A 11 35.29 7.48 -11.57
N THR A 12 34.87 7.84 -11.96
CA THR A 12 33.80 7.53 -12.46
C THR A 12 32.90 6.88 -11.62
N THR A 13 33.18 5.95 -11.36
CA THR A 13 32.55 5.17 -10.53
C THR A 13 31.67 5.80 -9.61
N ALA A 14 32.13 6.52 -8.97
CA ALA A 14 31.39 7.19 -7.99
C ALA A 14 30.00 7.38 -8.37
N ALA A 15 29.84 7.79 -9.41
CA ALA A 15 28.55 8.06 -9.84
C ALA A 15 27.55 7.09 -9.49
N LEU A 16 27.76 5.99 -9.89
CA LEU A 16 26.79 5.07 -9.73
C LEU A 16 26.31 4.93 -8.42
N THR A 17 27.10 4.93 -7.61
CA THR A 17 26.71 4.76 -6.35
C THR A 17 25.53 5.47 -6.07
N ALA A 18 25.58 6.58 -6.30
CA ALA A 18 24.54 7.41 -5.97
C ALA A 18 23.23 6.89 -6.21
N LEU A 19 23.02 6.41 -7.18
CA LEU A 19 21.77 6.01 -7.48
C LEU A 19 21.19 5.03 -6.67
N ALA A 20 21.89 4.18 -6.39
CA ALA A 20 21.34 3.13 -5.69
C ALA A 20 20.37 3.52 -4.64
N PHE A 21 20.67 4.40 -3.89
CA PHE A 21 19.86 4.61 -2.84
C PHE A 21 18.76 5.46 -3.03
N THR A 22 18.56 5.79 -4.03
CA THR A 22 17.50 6.66 -4.21
C THR A 22 16.23 5.96 -4.01
N LEU A 23 16.21 4.76 -3.62
CA LEU A 23 14.96 4.12 -3.45
C LEU A 23 14.11 4.82 -2.45
N PRO A 24 12.86 5.00 -2.71
CA PRO A 24 11.94 5.67 -1.86
C PRO A 24 11.52 4.92 -0.63
N ALA A 25 12.34 4.91 0.32
CA ALA A 25 12.00 4.23 1.55
C ALA A 25 10.86 4.91 2.26
N TRP A 26 10.61 6.16 1.94
CA TRP A 26 9.55 6.85 2.64
C TRP A 26 8.18 6.27 2.37
N SER A 27 7.95 5.67 1.24
CA SER A 27 6.63 5.13 0.97
C SER A 27 6.38 3.91 1.85
N ASP A 28 7.42 3.17 2.19
CA ASP A 28 7.24 2.02 3.03
C ASP A 28 6.84 2.43 4.43
N SER A 29 7.33 3.53 4.91
CA SER A 29 7.01 3.92 6.27
C SER A 29 5.55 4.27 6.44
N TRP A 30 4.88 4.79 5.41
CA TRP A 30 3.45 5.04 5.54
C TRP A 30 2.71 3.72 5.70
N PHE A 31 3.01 2.74 4.85
CA PHE A 31 2.32 1.45 4.88
C PHE A 31 2.57 0.74 6.23
N GLU A 32 3.77 0.84 6.74
CA GLU A 32 4.10 0.17 7.99
C GLU A 32 3.44 0.79 9.21
N ARG A 33 3.04 2.04 9.12
CA ARG A 33 2.44 2.72 10.26
C ARG A 33 0.93 2.57 10.34
N GLN A 34 0.30 2.00 9.34
CA GLN A 34 -1.15 1.91 9.33
C GLN A 34 -1.65 0.82 10.26
N THR A 35 -2.75 1.09 10.93
CA THR A 35 -3.26 0.15 11.91
C THR A 35 -4.71 -0.20 11.62
N LEU A 36 -5.12 -1.38 12.06
CA LEU A 36 -6.49 -1.82 11.90
C LEU A 36 -7.43 -0.98 12.75
N ASN A 37 -8.63 -0.78 12.26
CA ASN A 37 -9.67 -0.20 13.09
C ASN A 37 -10.04 -1.19 14.19
N ASN A 38 -10.49 -0.68 15.33
CA ASN A 38 -10.85 -1.53 16.45
C ASN A 38 -11.93 -2.53 16.08
N ALA A 39 -12.90 -2.12 15.29
CA ALA A 39 -13.97 -3.01 14.88
C ALA A 39 -13.46 -4.17 14.04
N THR A 40 -12.43 -3.92 13.22
CA THR A 40 -11.82 -4.96 12.41
C THR A 40 -11.10 -5.96 13.31
N MET A 41 -10.35 -5.46 14.29
CA MET A 41 -9.64 -6.33 15.22
C MET A 41 -10.61 -7.25 15.94
N LYS A 42 -11.76 -6.70 16.31
CA LYS A 42 -12.76 -7.48 17.03
C LYS A 42 -13.38 -8.52 16.11
N ARG A 43 -13.72 -8.15 14.90
CA ARG A 43 -14.32 -9.08 13.95
C ARG A 43 -13.37 -10.24 13.64
N LEU A 44 -12.10 -9.93 13.46
CA LEU A 44 -11.10 -10.95 13.13
C LEU A 44 -10.59 -11.69 14.35
N ASN A 45 -10.88 -11.16 15.52
CA ASN A 45 -10.45 -11.74 16.79
C ASN A 45 -8.93 -11.89 16.83
N VAL A 46 -8.24 -10.80 16.52
CA VAL A 46 -6.77 -10.81 16.50
C VAL A 46 -6.23 -9.85 17.54
N GLY A 47 -5.02 -10.13 18.02
CA GLY A 47 -4.37 -9.26 18.99
C GLY A 47 -3.38 -8.30 18.36
N TRP A 48 -3.07 -8.47 17.07
CA TRP A 48 -2.19 -7.56 16.37
C TRP A 48 -3.00 -6.48 15.69
N ASN A 49 -2.38 -5.34 15.41
CA ASN A 49 -3.11 -4.22 14.84
C ASN A 49 -2.45 -3.59 13.60
N SER A 50 -1.47 -4.23 13.00
CA SER A 50 -0.81 -3.64 11.84
C SER A 50 -1.54 -4.00 10.55
N CYS A 51 -1.80 -3.01 9.69
CA CYS A 51 -2.35 -3.30 8.38
C CYS A 51 -1.35 -4.05 7.51
N CYS A 52 -0.08 -3.75 7.68
CA CYS A 52 0.96 -4.27 6.81
C CYS A 52 1.48 -5.65 7.19
N LEU A 53 1.54 -5.93 8.48
CA LEU A 53 2.17 -7.16 8.95
C LEU A 53 1.39 -8.38 8.49
N GLY A 54 2.02 -9.21 7.68
CA GLY A 54 1.37 -10.42 7.17
C GLY A 54 0.35 -10.14 6.09
N SER A 55 0.29 -8.92 5.58
CA SER A 55 -0.67 -8.54 4.55
C SER A 55 0.04 -8.05 3.31
N GLU A 56 -0.67 -8.04 2.22
CA GLU A 56 -0.16 -7.45 0.99
C GLU A 56 -1.19 -6.47 0.45
N VAL A 57 -0.73 -5.50 -0.29
CA VAL A 57 -1.59 -4.54 -0.96
C VAL A 57 -2.07 -5.17 -2.26
N VAL A 58 -3.38 -5.24 -2.42
CA VAL A 58 -3.95 -5.91 -3.56
C VAL A 58 -4.03 -4.98 -4.75
N LYS A 59 -3.57 -5.45 -5.90
CA LYS A 59 -3.65 -4.70 -7.13
C LYS A 59 -4.82 -5.24 -7.92
N THR A 60 -5.92 -4.50 -7.92
CA THR A 60 -7.13 -4.93 -8.58
C THR A 60 -8.00 -3.71 -8.91
N GLN A 61 -9.19 -3.97 -9.42
CA GLN A 61 -10.14 -2.93 -9.73
C GLN A 61 -11.06 -2.73 -8.55
N PHE A 62 -11.47 -1.47 -8.34
CA PHE A 62 -12.37 -1.12 -7.26
C PHE A 62 -13.60 -0.42 -7.83
N ARG A 63 -14.71 -0.55 -7.14
CA ARG A 63 -15.96 0.07 -7.52
C ARG A 63 -16.65 0.60 -6.27
N VAL A 64 -17.31 1.73 -6.38
CA VAL A 64 -18.08 2.28 -5.28
C VAL A 64 -19.53 2.39 -5.71
N ASP A 65 -20.43 1.93 -4.86
CA ASP A 65 -21.86 2.10 -5.05
C ASP A 65 -22.33 3.14 -4.05
N LYS A 66 -23.01 4.17 -4.55
CA LYS A 66 -23.55 5.23 -3.70
C LYS A 66 -24.92 4.80 -3.23
N THR A 67 -25.11 4.66 -1.94
CA THR A 67 -26.39 4.24 -1.40
C THR A 67 -26.88 5.24 -0.38
N SER A 68 -28.12 5.10 0.06
CA SER A 68 -28.68 5.97 1.06
C SER A 68 -27.97 5.84 2.41
N ASN A 69 -27.26 4.72 2.62
CA ASN A 69 -26.52 4.51 3.85
C ASN A 69 -25.06 4.87 3.72
N GLY A 70 -24.64 5.46 2.58
CA GLY A 70 -23.28 5.85 2.35
C GLY A 70 -22.65 5.05 1.24
N ASP A 71 -21.36 5.17 1.10
CA ASP A 71 -20.63 4.52 0.02
C ASP A 71 -20.32 3.07 0.39
N GLU A 72 -20.57 2.17 -0.55
CA GLU A 72 -20.23 0.77 -0.41
C GLU A 72 -19.15 0.44 -1.40
N TRP A 73 -18.01 -0.05 -0.91
CA TRP A 73 -16.85 -0.33 -1.75
C TRP A 73 -16.75 -1.80 -2.07
N TYR A 74 -16.34 -2.09 -3.31
CA TYR A 74 -16.16 -3.46 -3.80
C TYR A 74 -14.83 -3.55 -4.50
N TYR A 75 -14.26 -4.75 -4.51
CA TYR A 75 -13.04 -5.01 -5.27
C TYR A 75 -13.20 -6.28 -6.06
N MET A 76 -12.48 -6.38 -7.16
CA MET A 76 -12.57 -7.54 -8.04
C MET A 76 -11.67 -8.63 -7.51
N LYS A 77 -12.25 -9.78 -7.22
CA LYS A 77 -11.49 -10.92 -6.77
C LYS A 77 -11.94 -12.14 -7.56
N ASP A 78 -11.00 -12.74 -8.29
CA ASP A 78 -11.30 -13.95 -9.08
C ASP A 78 -12.51 -13.78 -10.00
N GLY A 79 -12.59 -12.64 -10.62
CA GLY A 79 -13.67 -12.38 -11.58
C GLY A 79 -14.99 -11.98 -10.96
N THR A 80 -15.05 -11.77 -9.67
CA THR A 80 -16.28 -11.44 -8.96
C THR A 80 -16.07 -10.22 -8.08
N TRP A 81 -17.08 -9.36 -8.02
CA TRP A 81 -17.05 -8.21 -7.13
C TRP A 81 -17.31 -8.69 -5.71
N LYS A 82 -16.38 -8.35 -4.81
CA LYS A 82 -16.51 -8.69 -3.41
C LYS A 82 -16.58 -7.42 -2.58
N ARG A 83 -17.49 -7.38 -1.61
CA ARG A 83 -17.67 -6.22 -0.77
C ARG A 83 -16.48 -6.03 0.16
N VAL A 84 -15.98 -4.81 0.25
CA VAL A 84 -14.99 -4.46 1.26
C VAL A 84 -15.73 -4.28 2.57
N PRO A 85 -15.37 -4.98 3.63
CA PRO A 85 -16.08 -4.83 4.90
C PRO A 85 -15.99 -3.40 5.40
N ASP A 86 -17.12 -2.85 5.82
CA ASP A 86 -17.15 -1.45 6.26
C ASP A 86 -16.20 -1.18 7.40
N ASP A 87 -16.00 -2.14 8.28
CA ASP A 87 -15.15 -1.92 9.45
C ASP A 87 -13.67 -1.75 9.07
N THR A 88 -13.25 -2.14 7.87
CA THR A 88 -11.88 -1.98 7.45
C THR A 88 -11.61 -0.60 6.87
N ILE A 89 -12.65 0.16 6.56
CA ILE A 89 -12.49 1.39 5.81
C ILE A 89 -12.01 2.52 6.70
N HIS A 90 -10.93 3.17 6.28
CA HIS A 90 -10.38 4.33 6.97
C HIS A 90 -10.94 5.57 6.28
N TRP A 91 -12.14 5.97 6.71
CA TRP A 91 -12.85 7.09 6.10
C TRP A 91 -12.07 8.38 6.25
N GLY A 92 -12.00 9.14 5.19
CA GLY A 92 -11.31 10.43 5.20
C GLY A 92 -9.81 10.34 5.17
N GLN A 93 -9.26 9.14 5.07
CA GLN A 93 -7.81 8.94 5.00
C GLN A 93 -7.44 8.33 3.65
N HIS A 94 -6.27 8.68 3.13
CA HIS A 94 -5.87 8.25 1.80
C HIS A 94 -4.43 7.77 1.80
N ALA A 95 -4.16 6.76 1.00
CA ALA A 95 -2.81 6.26 0.84
C ALA A 95 -1.99 7.24 -0.01
N PRO A 96 -0.67 7.14 0.03
CA PRO A 96 0.17 7.94 -0.83
C PRO A 96 -0.22 7.72 -2.30
N GLY A 97 -0.34 8.80 -3.04
CA GLY A 97 -0.79 8.72 -4.42
C GLY A 97 -2.29 8.85 -4.57
N GLY A 98 -3.04 8.74 -3.49
CA GLY A 98 -4.48 8.95 -3.55
C GLY A 98 -5.28 7.83 -4.18
N GLN A 99 -4.69 6.67 -4.39
CA GLN A 99 -5.39 5.56 -5.04
C GLN A 99 -6.07 4.68 -4.00
N ALA A 100 -7.13 3.98 -4.41
CA ALA A 100 -7.76 3.00 -3.54
C ALA A 100 -6.72 1.96 -3.14
N THR A 101 -6.63 1.66 -1.86
CA THR A 101 -5.59 0.77 -1.35
C THR A 101 -6.21 -0.21 -0.36
N LEU A 102 -6.11 -1.48 -0.67
CA LEU A 102 -6.68 -2.54 0.16
C LEU A 102 -5.57 -3.48 0.63
N PHE A 103 -5.55 -3.74 1.94
CA PHE A 103 -4.62 -4.70 2.50
C PHE A 103 -5.39 -5.99 2.79
N ILE A 104 -4.82 -7.11 2.40
CA ILE A 104 -5.41 -8.42 2.68
C ILE A 104 -4.38 -9.27 3.39
N TYR A 105 -4.78 -9.90 4.50
CA TYR A 105 -3.91 -10.77 5.26
C TYR A 105 -3.73 -12.03 4.43
N PHE A 106 -2.50 -12.31 4.02
CA PHE A 106 -2.30 -13.38 3.04
C PHE A 106 -2.59 -14.77 3.56
N MET A 107 -2.51 -15.00 4.85
CA MET A 107 -2.75 -16.33 5.39
C MET A 107 -4.21 -16.75 5.34
N THR A 108 -5.12 -15.80 5.48
CA THR A 108 -6.55 -16.12 5.54
C THR A 108 -7.35 -15.50 4.41
N GLY A 109 -6.80 -14.51 3.72
CA GLY A 109 -7.56 -13.78 2.72
C GLY A 109 -8.48 -12.72 3.29
N ASP A 110 -8.38 -12.43 4.59
CA ASP A 110 -9.25 -11.44 5.20
C ASP A 110 -8.80 -10.03 4.86
N GLU A 111 -9.76 -9.17 4.56
CA GLU A 111 -9.49 -7.77 4.35
C GLU A 111 -9.19 -7.13 5.70
N THR A 112 -8.12 -6.37 5.79
CA THR A 112 -7.73 -5.77 7.07
C THR A 112 -7.85 -4.26 7.07
N CYS A 113 -7.46 -3.59 6.02
CA CYS A 113 -7.50 -2.14 5.97
C CYS A 113 -7.79 -1.68 4.56
N PHE A 114 -8.66 -0.70 4.42
CA PHE A 114 -8.98 -0.13 3.11
C PHE A 114 -8.96 1.38 3.19
N TYR A 115 -8.25 2.00 2.24
CA TYR A 115 -8.17 3.46 2.14
C TYR A 115 -8.83 3.86 0.83
N PRO A 116 -9.96 4.56 0.90
CA PRO A 116 -10.66 4.98 -0.32
C PRO A 116 -9.80 5.92 -1.15
N PRO A 117 -10.05 6.00 -2.45
CA PRO A 117 -9.28 6.91 -3.28
C PRO A 117 -9.64 8.35 -2.94
N GLN A 118 -8.69 9.24 -3.15
CA GLN A 118 -8.91 10.66 -2.94
C GLN A 118 -9.85 11.15 -4.02
N GLU A 119 -10.83 11.96 -3.65
CA GLU A 119 -11.79 12.44 -4.62
C GLU A 119 -11.14 13.27 -5.70
N GLY A 120 -11.62 13.12 -6.90
CA GLY A 120 -11.07 13.84 -8.02
C GLY A 120 -9.95 13.13 -8.74
N ILE A 121 -9.58 11.99 -8.29
CA ILE A 121 -8.49 11.21 -8.90
C ILE A 121 -9.02 10.11 -9.77
#